data_fc09d7f28923100c05e76fdcd58b55af
#
_entry.id   fc09d7f28923100c05e76fdcd58b55af
#
_cell.length_a   1.000
_cell.length_b   1.000
_cell.length_c   1.000
_cell.angle_alpha   90.00
_cell.angle_beta   90.00
_cell.angle_gamma   90.00
#
_symmetry.space_group_name_H-M   'P 1'
#
loop_
_entity.id
_entity.type
_entity.pdbx_description
1 polymer ?
#
loop_
_entity_poly.entity_id
_entity_poly.type
_entity_poly.pdbx_seq_one_letter_code
_entity_poly.pdbx_strand_id
1 'polypeptide(L)'
;FVINIFKKMITKEIIRIASNTSNVGLNNEYSHKISLKNILCGDKITLELIVSKQRILSMRYETESCVYCEASASLLSKKIKKFNIQTIKNEFRNLKNISKNKDFKIPQKFADFSKLFNSDNFNRYNCIFLPFDAVIKALKL
;
A
#
# COMPACT_ATOMS: atom_id res chain seq x y z
N PHE A 1 -6.33 -0.95 -30.08
CA PHE A 1 -4.88 -1.24 -30.21
C PHE A 1 -4.04 -0.28 -29.37
N VAL A 2 -4.24 1.02 -29.53
CA VAL A 2 -3.52 2.04 -28.76
C VAL A 2 -3.83 1.92 -27.25
N ILE A 3 -5.09 1.68 -26.91
CA ILE A 3 -5.52 1.49 -25.52
C ILE A 3 -4.81 0.30 -24.89
N ASN A 4 -4.62 -0.79 -25.62
CA ASN A 4 -3.93 -1.97 -25.13
C ASN A 4 -2.44 -1.72 -24.87
N ILE A 5 -1.80 -0.88 -25.69
CA ILE A 5 -0.41 -0.49 -25.49
C ILE A 5 -0.25 0.33 -24.21
N PHE A 6 -1.13 1.31 -23.97
CA PHE A 6 -1.11 2.12 -22.74
C PHE A 6 -1.36 1.27 -21.48
N LYS A 7 -2.34 0.37 -21.51
CA LYS A 7 -2.59 -0.56 -20.40
C LYS A 7 -1.39 -1.45 -20.14
N LYS A 8 -0.72 -1.93 -21.19
CA LYS A 8 0.46 -2.77 -21.07
C LYS A 8 1.63 -1.99 -20.46
N MET A 9 1.82 -0.71 -20.80
CA MET A 9 2.85 0.14 -20.24
C MET A 9 2.61 0.40 -18.75
N ILE A 10 1.38 0.75 -18.36
CA ILE A 10 0.99 0.96 -16.96
C ILE A 10 1.21 -0.32 -16.15
N THR A 11 0.84 -1.48 -16.71
CA THR A 11 1.04 -2.77 -16.07
C THR A 11 2.53 -3.08 -15.87
N LYS A 12 3.40 -2.73 -16.81
CA LYS A 12 4.86 -2.91 -16.68
C LYS A 12 5.41 -2.09 -15.52
N GLU A 13 4.98 -0.84 -15.36
CA GLU A 13 5.41 0.01 -14.22
C GLU A 13 4.99 -0.61 -12.89
N ILE A 14 3.76 -1.08 -12.80
CA ILE A 14 3.24 -1.70 -11.58
C ILE A 14 3.96 -3.00 -11.28
N ILE A 15 4.22 -3.82 -12.28
CA ILE A 15 5.00 -5.06 -12.14
C ILE A 15 6.39 -4.74 -11.63
N ARG A 16 7.03 -3.71 -12.17
CA ARG A 16 8.37 -3.29 -11.73
C ARG A 16 8.36 -2.89 -10.25
N ILE A 17 7.38 -2.11 -9.82
CA ILE A 17 7.23 -1.74 -8.41
C ILE A 17 7.02 -2.98 -7.55
N ALA A 18 6.11 -3.87 -7.97
CA ALA A 18 5.80 -5.11 -7.25
C ALA A 18 6.99 -6.07 -7.18
N SER A 19 7.89 -6.00 -8.17
CA SER A 19 9.08 -6.87 -8.23
C SER A 19 10.12 -6.53 -7.19
N ASN A 20 10.03 -5.38 -6.54
CA ASN A 20 10.94 -5.04 -5.46
C ASN A 20 10.55 -5.80 -4.20
N THR A 21 11.32 -6.80 -3.85
CA THR A 21 11.04 -7.73 -2.76
C THR A 21 11.89 -7.48 -1.51
N SER A 22 12.46 -6.28 -1.38
CA SER A 22 13.36 -5.93 -0.27
C SER A 22 12.78 -6.23 1.11
N ASN A 23 11.47 -6.03 1.29
CA ASN A 23 10.80 -6.19 2.57
C ASN A 23 9.81 -7.36 2.58
N VAL A 24 9.89 -8.24 1.59
CA VAL A 24 9.04 -9.44 1.53
C VAL A 24 9.56 -10.49 2.52
N GLY A 25 8.60 -11.17 3.13
CA GLY A 25 8.87 -12.27 4.07
C GLY A 25 8.74 -11.84 5.51
N LEU A 26 8.13 -12.70 6.30
CA LEU A 26 7.97 -12.51 7.74
C LEU A 26 9.19 -13.10 8.44
N ASN A 27 9.69 -12.41 9.46
CA ASN A 27 10.85 -12.88 10.23
C ASN A 27 10.54 -13.10 11.72
N ASN A 28 9.26 -12.93 12.11
CA ASN A 28 8.79 -13.08 13.49
C ASN A 28 9.43 -12.09 14.50
N GLU A 29 10.05 -11.05 14.00
CA GLU A 29 10.55 -9.95 14.83
C GLU A 29 9.64 -8.75 14.62
N TYR A 30 8.74 -8.51 15.57
CA TYR A 30 7.74 -7.46 15.43
C TYR A 30 7.22 -6.99 16.79
N SER A 31 6.77 -5.74 16.82
CA SER A 31 5.96 -5.21 17.92
C SER A 31 4.47 -5.31 17.60
N HIS A 32 4.11 -5.30 16.32
CA HIS A 32 2.72 -5.34 15.84
C HIS A 32 2.65 -6.26 14.62
N LYS A 33 1.61 -7.09 14.58
CA LYS A 33 1.38 -8.02 13.46
C LYS A 33 -0.10 -8.15 13.18
N ILE A 34 -0.47 -8.27 11.91
CA ILE A 34 -1.85 -8.50 11.51
C ILE A 34 -1.91 -9.28 10.20
N SER A 35 -3.01 -10.01 10.04
CA SER A 35 -3.44 -10.51 8.73
C SER A 35 -4.78 -9.87 8.39
N LEU A 36 -4.89 -9.35 7.18
CA LEU A 36 -6.10 -8.69 6.71
C LEU A 36 -6.45 -9.18 5.32
N LYS A 37 -7.73 -9.48 5.11
CA LYS A 37 -8.25 -9.94 3.83
C LYS A 37 -9.24 -8.91 3.29
N ASN A 38 -9.14 -8.60 2.00
CA ASN A 38 -10.15 -7.81 1.32
C ASN A 38 -11.25 -8.76 0.80
N ILE A 39 -12.44 -8.62 1.34
CA ILE A 39 -13.57 -9.49 1.01
C ILE A 39 -13.98 -9.34 -0.46
N LEU A 40 -13.85 -8.14 -1.03
CA LEU A 40 -14.29 -7.83 -2.39
C LEU A 40 -13.42 -8.50 -3.46
N CYS A 41 -12.10 -8.50 -3.29
CA CYS A 41 -11.17 -9.07 -4.27
C CYS A 41 -10.48 -10.34 -3.81
N GLY A 42 -10.62 -10.74 -2.54
CA GLY A 42 -9.98 -11.91 -2.00
C GLY A 42 -8.50 -11.75 -1.68
N ASP A 43 -7.92 -10.59 -1.93
CA ASP A 43 -6.53 -10.31 -1.59
C ASP A 43 -6.31 -10.40 -0.09
N LYS A 44 -5.15 -10.92 0.30
CA LYS A 44 -4.76 -11.05 1.71
C LYS A 44 -3.35 -10.55 1.91
N ILE A 45 -3.14 -9.83 3.00
CA ILE A 45 -1.82 -9.40 3.44
C ILE A 45 -1.60 -9.80 4.89
N THR A 46 -0.41 -10.25 5.21
CA THR A 46 0.09 -10.39 6.57
C THR A 46 1.29 -9.47 6.70
N LEU A 47 1.31 -8.63 7.70
CA LEU A 47 2.44 -7.73 7.90
C LEU A 47 2.91 -7.71 9.35
N GLU A 48 4.19 -7.41 9.50
CA GLU A 48 4.87 -7.23 10.77
C GLU A 48 5.48 -5.84 10.81
N LEU A 49 5.19 -5.10 11.88
CA LEU A 49 5.74 -3.77 12.11
C LEU A 49 6.64 -3.79 13.35
N ILE A 50 7.71 -3.02 13.30
CA ILE A 50 8.49 -2.67 14.48
C ILE A 50 8.26 -1.19 14.74
N VAL A 51 7.74 -0.87 15.93
CA VAL A 51 7.39 0.49 16.31
C VAL A 51 8.21 0.89 17.53
N SER A 52 8.74 2.10 17.51
CA SER A 52 9.45 2.69 18.66
C SER A 52 9.27 4.20 18.66
N LYS A 53 8.96 4.76 19.82
CA LYS A 53 8.89 6.21 20.03
C LYS A 53 8.03 6.93 18.97
N GLN A 54 6.80 6.46 18.76
CA GLN A 54 5.84 7.04 17.83
C GLN A 54 6.25 6.92 16.34
N ARG A 55 7.25 6.08 16.03
CA ARG A 55 7.72 5.87 14.67
C ARG A 55 7.65 4.40 14.29
N ILE A 56 7.36 4.14 13.02
CA ILE A 56 7.44 2.80 12.46
C ILE A 56 8.85 2.62 11.89
N LEU A 57 9.61 1.71 12.46
CA LEU A 57 11.01 1.49 12.08
C LEU A 57 11.14 0.53 10.91
N SER A 58 10.25 -0.44 10.80
CA SER A 58 10.26 -1.40 9.70
C SER A 58 8.87 -1.97 9.44
N MET A 59 8.67 -2.42 8.22
CA MET A 59 7.51 -3.17 7.79
C MET A 59 7.98 -4.33 6.92
N ARG A 60 7.60 -5.54 7.31
CA ARG A 60 7.78 -6.73 6.50
C ARG A 60 6.40 -7.32 6.20
N TYR A 61 6.27 -8.01 5.08
CA TYR A 61 4.96 -8.48 4.65
C TYR A 61 5.04 -9.72 3.77
N GLU A 62 3.93 -10.44 3.73
CA GLU A 62 3.63 -11.47 2.74
C GLU A 62 2.23 -11.21 2.20
N THR A 63 2.03 -11.43 0.90
CA THR A 63 0.73 -11.26 0.26
C THR A 63 0.32 -12.49 -0.51
N GLU A 64 -1.00 -12.74 -0.51
CA GLU A 64 -1.68 -13.61 -1.47
C GLU A 64 -2.64 -12.69 -2.22
N SER A 65 -2.16 -12.04 -3.28
CA SER A 65 -2.87 -10.88 -3.82
C SER A 65 -2.57 -10.62 -5.28
N CYS A 66 -3.34 -9.69 -5.86
CA CYS A 66 -3.06 -9.15 -7.18
C CYS A 66 -1.81 -8.27 -7.15
N VAL A 67 -1.28 -7.97 -8.34
CA VAL A 67 -0.07 -7.16 -8.50
C VAL A 67 -0.21 -5.75 -7.90
N TYR A 68 -1.41 -5.18 -7.89
CA TYR A 68 -1.66 -3.84 -7.34
C TYR A 68 -1.47 -3.81 -5.82
N CYS A 69 -1.96 -4.82 -5.13
CA CYS A 69 -1.75 -4.94 -3.68
C CYS A 69 -0.26 -5.18 -3.36
N GLU A 70 0.40 -6.05 -4.11
CA GLU A 70 1.84 -6.28 -3.97
C GLU A 70 2.66 -5.02 -4.19
N ALA A 71 2.36 -4.27 -5.25
CA ALA A 71 3.05 -3.01 -5.53
C ALA A 71 2.85 -2.00 -4.40
N SER A 72 1.63 -1.88 -3.91
CA SER A 72 1.30 -1.00 -2.79
C SER A 72 2.07 -1.38 -1.53
N ALA A 73 2.08 -2.67 -1.18
CA ALA A 73 2.81 -3.16 -0.01
C ALA A 73 4.32 -2.90 -0.15
N SER A 74 4.88 -3.11 -1.33
CA SER A 74 6.29 -2.83 -1.60
C SER A 74 6.64 -1.37 -1.36
N LEU A 75 5.87 -0.45 -1.96
CA LEU A 75 6.11 0.98 -1.79
C LEU A 75 5.90 1.43 -0.34
N LEU A 76 4.80 0.99 0.27
CA LEU A 76 4.50 1.38 1.64
C LEU A 76 5.58 0.92 2.61
N SER A 77 6.06 -0.31 2.47
CA SER A 77 7.12 -0.84 3.32
C SER A 77 8.42 -0.05 3.22
N LYS A 78 8.74 0.44 2.02
CA LYS A 78 9.92 1.27 1.81
C LYS A 78 9.79 2.66 2.40
N LYS A 79 8.57 3.21 2.41
CA LYS A 79 8.32 4.59 2.82
C LYS A 79 7.74 4.70 4.22
N ILE A 80 7.61 3.58 4.93
CA ILE A 80 6.88 3.53 6.20
C ILE A 80 7.51 4.41 7.28
N LYS A 81 8.83 4.61 7.23
CA LYS A 81 9.56 5.40 8.23
C LYS A 81 9.18 6.88 8.23
N LYS A 82 8.62 7.39 7.14
CA LYS A 82 8.25 8.80 7.06
C LYS A 82 6.90 9.12 7.73
N PHE A 83 6.21 8.11 8.25
CA PHE A 83 4.93 8.30 8.92
C PHE A 83 5.08 8.27 10.43
N ASN A 84 4.41 9.23 11.09
CA ASN A 84 4.30 9.29 12.54
C ASN A 84 2.99 8.65 12.98
N ILE A 85 3.02 7.84 14.04
CA ILE A 85 1.82 7.13 14.52
C ILE A 85 0.70 8.09 14.90
N GLN A 86 1.04 9.28 15.41
CA GLN A 86 0.02 10.26 15.82
C GLN A 86 -0.80 10.81 14.66
N THR A 87 -0.24 10.83 13.45
CA THR A 87 -0.87 11.44 12.27
C THR A 87 -1.23 10.45 11.17
N ILE A 88 -0.68 9.23 11.19
CA ILE A 88 -0.79 8.27 10.11
C ILE A 88 -2.25 7.92 9.77
N LYS A 89 -3.09 7.75 10.78
CA LYS A 89 -4.49 7.41 10.58
C LYS A 89 -5.21 8.48 9.77
N ASN A 90 -5.01 9.75 10.15
CA ASN A 90 -5.64 10.87 9.47
C ASN A 90 -5.08 11.04 8.05
N GLU A 91 -3.78 10.85 7.85
CA GLU A 91 -3.16 10.95 6.54
C GLU A 91 -3.68 9.87 5.60
N PHE A 92 -3.79 8.64 6.05
CA PHE A 92 -4.31 7.53 5.24
C PHE A 92 -5.81 7.69 4.97
N ARG A 93 -6.57 8.14 5.96
CA ARG A 93 -8.00 8.41 5.79
C ARG A 93 -8.22 9.53 4.77
N ASN A 94 -7.45 10.60 4.84
CA ASN A 94 -7.54 11.70 3.90
C ASN A 94 -7.24 11.23 2.47
N LEU A 95 -6.18 10.45 2.28
CA LEU A 95 -5.86 9.90 0.97
C LEU A 95 -7.01 9.06 0.43
N LYS A 96 -7.59 8.21 1.26
CA LYS A 96 -8.72 7.36 0.87
C LYS A 96 -9.94 8.20 0.47
N ASN A 97 -10.24 9.26 1.22
CA ASN A 97 -11.38 10.13 0.93
C ASN A 97 -11.22 10.91 -0.36
N ILE A 98 -10.06 11.53 -0.59
CA ILE A 98 -9.83 12.29 -1.82
C ILE A 98 -9.74 11.39 -3.05
N SER A 99 -9.29 10.15 -2.91
CA SER A 99 -9.17 9.19 -4.01
C SER A 99 -10.52 8.75 -4.59
N LYS A 100 -11.62 9.03 -3.90
CA LYS A 100 -12.97 8.77 -4.41
C LYS A 100 -13.28 9.59 -5.66
N ASN A 101 -12.62 10.72 -5.82
CA ASN A 101 -12.68 11.53 -7.04
C ASN A 101 -11.56 11.08 -7.98
N LYS A 102 -11.90 10.60 -9.19
CA LYS A 102 -10.92 10.10 -10.17
C LYS A 102 -9.84 11.12 -10.54
N ASP A 103 -10.19 12.41 -10.49
CA ASP A 103 -9.28 13.49 -10.90
C ASP A 103 -8.56 14.13 -9.72
N PHE A 104 -8.51 13.43 -8.58
CA PHE A 104 -7.84 13.97 -7.40
C PHE A 104 -6.34 14.16 -7.65
N LYS A 105 -5.78 15.16 -6.96
CA LYS A 105 -4.34 15.36 -6.95
C LYS A 105 -3.75 14.65 -5.74
N ILE A 106 -2.76 13.81 -6.01
CA ILE A 106 -2.13 13.05 -4.92
C ILE A 106 -1.36 14.02 -4.01
N PRO A 107 -1.55 13.92 -2.67
CA PRO A 107 -0.76 14.74 -1.74
C PRO A 107 0.73 14.45 -1.88
N GLN A 108 1.56 15.47 -1.65
CA GLN A 108 3.02 15.37 -1.80
C GLN A 108 3.61 14.21 -1.01
N LYS A 109 3.11 13.94 0.18
CA LYS A 109 3.60 12.84 1.02
C LYS A 109 3.43 11.47 0.37
N PHE A 110 2.46 11.34 -0.55
CA PHE A 110 2.18 10.10 -1.27
C PHE A 110 2.62 10.15 -2.74
N ALA A 111 3.48 11.09 -3.10
CA ALA A 111 3.90 11.26 -4.49
C ALA A 111 4.50 10.01 -5.12
N ASP A 112 5.20 9.19 -4.33
CA ASP A 112 5.78 7.92 -4.79
C ASP A 112 4.72 6.91 -5.23
N PHE A 113 3.47 7.09 -4.79
CA PHE A 113 2.35 6.22 -5.13
C PHE A 113 1.59 6.68 -6.38
N SER A 114 2.04 7.73 -7.05
CA SER A 114 1.30 8.34 -8.17
C SER A 114 0.98 7.36 -9.29
N LYS A 115 1.87 6.39 -9.57
CA LYS A 115 1.64 5.36 -10.60
C LYS A 115 0.51 4.41 -10.22
N LEU A 116 0.36 4.11 -8.94
CA LEU A 116 -0.71 3.25 -8.44
C LEU A 116 -2.05 3.98 -8.44
N PHE A 117 -2.07 5.25 -8.06
CA PHE A 117 -3.29 6.06 -7.98
C PHE A 117 -3.59 6.78 -9.29
N ASN A 118 -3.21 6.20 -10.39
CA ASN A 118 -3.63 6.66 -11.72
C ASN A 118 -5.12 6.34 -11.91
N SER A 119 -5.86 7.24 -12.58
CA SER A 119 -7.30 7.06 -12.80
C SER A 119 -7.65 5.76 -13.54
N ASP A 120 -6.74 5.24 -14.36
CA ASP A 120 -6.91 3.95 -15.04
C ASP A 120 -6.99 2.78 -14.06
N ASN A 121 -6.46 2.94 -12.86
CA ASN A 121 -6.43 1.94 -11.80
C ASN A 121 -7.56 2.11 -10.79
N PHE A 122 -8.52 2.99 -11.05
CA PHE A 122 -9.57 3.33 -10.11
C PHE A 122 -10.29 2.08 -9.56
N ASN A 123 -10.53 1.09 -10.41
CA ASN A 123 -11.17 -0.17 -10.04
C ASN A 123 -10.33 -1.02 -9.08
N ARG A 124 -9.05 -0.70 -8.94
CA ARG A 124 -8.10 -1.44 -8.11
C ARG A 124 -7.72 -0.71 -6.83
N TYR A 125 -8.31 0.45 -6.57
CA TYR A 125 -7.97 1.22 -5.36
C TYR A 125 -8.23 0.44 -4.07
N ASN A 126 -9.25 -0.42 -4.04
CA ASN A 126 -9.48 -1.28 -2.87
C ASN A 126 -8.29 -2.21 -2.59
N CYS A 127 -7.68 -2.76 -3.65
CA CYS A 127 -6.49 -3.60 -3.52
C CYS A 127 -5.28 -2.77 -3.08
N ILE A 128 -5.14 -1.56 -3.63
CA ILE A 128 -4.04 -0.65 -3.32
C ILE A 128 -4.12 -0.20 -1.85
N PHE A 129 -5.33 0.03 -1.32
CA PHE A 129 -5.52 0.45 0.06
C PHE A 129 -5.40 -0.68 1.09
N LEU A 130 -5.40 -1.94 0.67
CA LEU A 130 -5.34 -3.05 1.63
C LEU A 130 -4.11 -2.99 2.55
N PRO A 131 -2.88 -2.76 2.04
CA PRO A 131 -1.72 -2.58 2.92
C PRO A 131 -1.84 -1.39 3.86
N PHE A 132 -2.42 -0.28 3.39
CA PHE A 132 -2.67 0.90 4.23
C PHE A 132 -3.60 0.57 5.39
N ASP A 133 -4.72 -0.10 5.08
CA ASP A 133 -5.70 -0.51 6.10
C ASP A 133 -5.08 -1.50 7.10
N ALA A 134 -4.23 -2.39 6.61
CA ALA A 134 -3.54 -3.36 7.46
C ALA A 134 -2.60 -2.68 8.45
N VAL A 135 -1.86 -1.64 8.02
CA VAL A 135 -1.00 -0.87 8.93
C VAL A 135 -1.82 -0.22 10.04
N ILE A 136 -2.92 0.42 9.70
CA ILE A 136 -3.78 1.08 10.68
C ILE A 136 -4.33 0.08 11.69
N LYS A 137 -4.80 -1.07 11.20
CA LYS A 137 -5.32 -2.13 12.10
C LYS A 137 -4.24 -2.76 12.96
N ALA A 138 -3.04 -2.97 12.42
CA ALA A 138 -1.91 -3.48 13.19
C ALA A 138 -1.57 -2.55 14.34
N LEU A 139 -1.61 -1.24 14.11
CA LEU A 139 -1.36 -0.21 15.12
C LEU A 139 -2.54 -0.03 16.08
N LYS A 140 -3.67 -0.67 15.86
CA LYS A 140 -4.90 -0.57 16.66
C LYS A 140 -5.47 0.85 16.71
N LEU A 141 -5.40 1.54 15.59
CA LEU A 141 -5.89 2.91 15.46
C LEU A 141 -7.29 3.03 14.87
#